data_03fbebb4db84445a03fe016ea3d8fc5b
#
_entry.id   03fbebb4db84445a03fe016ea3d8fc5b
#
_cell.length_a   1.000
_cell.length_b   1.000
_cell.length_c   1.000
_cell.angle_alpha   90.00
_cell.angle_beta   90.00
_cell.angle_gamma   90.00
#
_symmetry.space_group_name_H-M   'P 1'
#
loop_
_entity.id
_entity.type
_entity.pdbx_description
1 polymer ?
#
loop_
_entity_poly.entity_id
_entity_poly.type
_entity_poly.pdbx_seq_one_letter_code
_entity_poly.pdbx_strand_id
1 'polypeptide(L)'
;MFNLEEELKKLPAKPGVYIMHDKWDNIIYIGKAKILKNRVRQYFQSSRNKSAKIVQMVSHIQYFEYIITDSELEALVLECNLIKEHRPKYNTMLKDDKSYPFIKITVGEEYPRVLFARKMKHGAGKYFGPYTSAAAVKDTIELLCKLYKVRTCNRNLPKDEGKDRPCLNYHIGQCDAPCQGYVSGEEYRRRIDEVVAFLNGDYKKIMDRLTTQMQEASEKMEYEEAARYRDLLMSVKQVAQKQKITADDVNDRDVIACASDGQDAVVQVFFIRQGKLLGRDHFHMKVAEGDSKSDIISEFMKQYYGGTPFIPNIIMVQYEIEDADTIAQWLSARKSRKVSIVTPKKGDKEKMVELAYKNAQLVLTQDAEKIKREESRTTGAM
;
A
#
# COMPACT_ATOMS: atom_id res chain seq x y z
N MET A 1 -16.65 -25.11 35.74
CA MET A 1 -15.33 -25.55 35.20
C MET A 1 -15.53 -25.80 33.69
N PHE A 2 -14.73 -25.22 32.84
CA PHE A 2 -14.86 -25.40 31.36
C PHE A 2 -14.56 -26.86 30.98
N ASN A 3 -15.53 -27.55 30.42
CA ASN A 3 -15.36 -28.92 29.94
C ASN A 3 -15.13 -28.87 28.40
N LEU A 4 -13.89 -29.04 28.00
CA LEU A 4 -13.46 -28.94 26.61
C LEU A 4 -14.24 -29.88 25.69
N GLU A 5 -14.45 -31.13 26.10
CA GLU A 5 -15.15 -32.13 25.26
C GLU A 5 -16.64 -31.77 25.04
N GLU A 6 -17.30 -31.26 26.03
CA GLU A 6 -18.70 -30.82 25.93
C GLU A 6 -18.81 -29.56 25.05
N GLU A 7 -17.92 -28.59 25.21
CA GLU A 7 -17.95 -27.36 24.44
C GLU A 7 -17.58 -27.62 22.95
N LEU A 8 -16.68 -28.55 22.68
CA LEU A 8 -16.40 -28.99 21.31
C LEU A 8 -17.62 -29.66 20.63
N LYS A 9 -18.51 -30.32 21.40
CA LYS A 9 -19.73 -30.90 20.85
C LYS A 9 -20.78 -29.85 20.48
N LYS A 10 -20.84 -28.73 21.20
CA LYS A 10 -21.80 -27.62 21.00
C LYS A 10 -21.45 -26.73 19.79
N LEU A 11 -20.21 -26.84 19.25
CA LEU A 11 -19.77 -25.99 18.13
C LEU A 11 -20.67 -26.17 16.89
N PRO A 12 -21.16 -25.05 16.31
CA PRO A 12 -22.03 -25.07 15.14
C PRO A 12 -21.26 -25.36 13.85
N ALA A 13 -21.95 -25.94 12.87
CA ALA A 13 -21.43 -26.10 11.51
C ALA A 13 -21.70 -24.83 10.67
N LYS A 14 -21.27 -23.67 11.18
CA LYS A 14 -21.44 -22.35 10.58
C LYS A 14 -20.11 -21.61 10.51
N PRO A 15 -19.97 -20.61 9.62
CA PRO A 15 -18.80 -19.74 9.61
C PRO A 15 -18.76 -18.86 10.87
N GLY A 16 -17.56 -18.44 11.25
CA GLY A 16 -17.38 -17.59 12.42
C GLY A 16 -15.92 -17.42 12.83
N VAL A 17 -15.74 -16.72 13.93
CA VAL A 17 -14.44 -16.47 14.56
C VAL A 17 -14.39 -17.18 15.90
N TYR A 18 -13.26 -17.78 16.23
CA TYR A 18 -12.98 -18.38 17.52
C TYR A 18 -11.83 -17.66 18.20
N ILE A 19 -11.94 -17.54 19.52
CA ILE A 19 -11.03 -16.78 20.38
C ILE A 19 -10.55 -17.72 21.47
N MET A 20 -9.24 -17.91 21.60
CA MET A 20 -8.64 -18.83 22.56
C MET A 20 -8.01 -18.04 23.71
N HIS A 21 -8.29 -18.46 24.94
CA HIS A 21 -7.86 -17.82 26.18
C HIS A 21 -6.93 -18.72 26.97
N ASP A 22 -5.98 -18.09 27.67
CA ASP A 22 -5.13 -18.76 28.63
C ASP A 22 -5.76 -18.82 30.06
N LYS A 23 -5.02 -19.37 31.03
CA LYS A 23 -5.47 -19.50 32.41
C LYS A 23 -5.60 -18.17 33.16
N TRP A 24 -5.10 -17.06 32.60
CA TRP A 24 -5.23 -15.71 33.15
C TRP A 24 -6.25 -14.86 32.39
N ASP A 25 -7.08 -15.50 31.55
CA ASP A 25 -8.09 -14.84 30.71
C ASP A 25 -7.53 -13.93 29.60
N ASN A 26 -6.23 -14.09 29.26
CA ASN A 26 -5.70 -13.37 28.13
C ASN A 26 -6.08 -14.03 26.82
N ILE A 27 -6.44 -13.23 25.84
CA ILE A 27 -6.65 -13.69 24.45
C ILE A 27 -5.27 -14.03 23.85
N ILE A 28 -5.03 -15.32 23.57
CA ILE A 28 -3.76 -15.79 23.06
C ILE A 28 -3.77 -16.08 21.57
N TYR A 29 -4.96 -16.36 20.99
CA TYR A 29 -5.12 -16.60 19.57
C TYR A 29 -6.54 -16.28 19.10
N ILE A 30 -6.65 -15.71 17.90
CA ILE A 30 -7.92 -15.46 17.20
C ILE A 30 -7.81 -16.06 15.81
N GLY A 31 -8.85 -16.77 15.36
CA GLY A 31 -8.89 -17.35 14.03
C GLY A 31 -10.28 -17.43 13.45
N LYS A 32 -10.39 -17.33 12.13
CA LYS A 32 -11.65 -17.57 11.42
C LYS A 32 -11.84 -19.03 11.06
N ALA A 33 -13.07 -19.39 10.84
CA ALA A 33 -13.45 -20.70 10.32
C ALA A 33 -14.58 -20.59 9.31
N LYS A 34 -14.51 -21.35 8.23
CA LYS A 34 -15.64 -21.61 7.34
C LYS A 34 -16.69 -22.52 8.02
N ILE A 35 -16.22 -23.46 8.85
CA ILE A 35 -17.02 -24.33 9.69
C ILE A 35 -16.34 -24.39 11.06
N LEU A 36 -16.87 -23.68 12.06
CA LEU A 36 -16.32 -23.58 13.41
C LEU A 36 -16.06 -24.96 14.02
N LYS A 37 -17.05 -25.87 13.94
CA LYS A 37 -16.96 -27.23 14.46
C LYS A 37 -15.73 -28.00 13.97
N ASN A 38 -15.43 -27.91 12.67
CA ASN A 38 -14.32 -28.65 12.08
C ASN A 38 -12.98 -28.01 12.45
N ARG A 39 -12.87 -26.68 12.30
CA ARG A 39 -11.62 -25.93 12.51
C ARG A 39 -11.16 -25.98 13.96
N VAL A 40 -12.03 -25.71 14.91
CA VAL A 40 -11.68 -25.71 16.33
C VAL A 40 -11.30 -27.10 16.82
N ARG A 41 -12.04 -28.12 16.40
CA ARG A 41 -11.70 -29.52 16.75
C ARG A 41 -10.32 -29.96 16.29
N GLN A 42 -9.85 -29.50 15.12
CA GLN A 42 -8.53 -29.84 14.58
C GLN A 42 -7.39 -29.49 15.54
N TYR A 43 -7.54 -28.42 16.34
CA TYR A 43 -6.51 -28.04 17.32
C TYR A 43 -6.37 -29.06 18.45
N PHE A 44 -7.44 -29.75 18.84
CA PHE A 44 -7.46 -30.67 19.97
C PHE A 44 -7.34 -32.14 19.58
N GLN A 45 -7.43 -32.46 18.29
CA GLN A 45 -7.18 -33.84 17.78
C GLN A 45 -5.71 -34.18 17.83
N SER A 46 -5.37 -35.42 18.22
CA SER A 46 -4.00 -35.92 18.16
C SER A 46 -3.61 -36.19 16.69
N SER A 47 -2.87 -35.27 16.06
CA SER A 47 -2.27 -35.49 14.74
C SER A 47 -0.75 -35.40 14.84
N ARG A 48 -0.05 -36.30 14.13
CA ARG A 48 1.44 -36.33 14.09
C ARG A 48 2.05 -35.12 13.36
N ASN A 49 1.23 -34.32 12.66
CA ASN A 49 1.69 -33.22 11.79
C ASN A 49 1.38 -31.82 12.33
N LYS A 50 1.20 -31.65 13.66
CA LYS A 50 1.03 -30.32 14.23
C LYS A 50 2.37 -29.60 14.31
N SER A 51 2.42 -28.31 13.91
CA SER A 51 3.60 -27.49 14.14
C SER A 51 3.85 -27.30 15.65
N ALA A 52 5.10 -27.07 16.02
CA ALA A 52 5.50 -26.83 17.42
C ALA A 52 4.67 -25.71 18.06
N LYS A 53 4.39 -24.65 17.31
CA LYS A 53 3.50 -23.54 17.70
C LYS A 53 2.10 -24.01 18.10
N ILE A 54 1.45 -24.83 17.27
CA ILE A 54 0.09 -25.31 17.56
C ILE A 54 0.10 -26.15 18.83
N VAL A 55 1.12 -26.99 19.01
CA VAL A 55 1.27 -27.79 20.23
C VAL A 55 1.44 -26.89 21.44
N GLN A 56 2.33 -25.92 21.37
CA GLN A 56 2.58 -24.96 22.45
C GLN A 56 1.37 -24.08 22.74
N MET A 57 0.70 -23.57 21.71
CA MET A 57 -0.52 -22.77 21.83
C MET A 57 -1.61 -23.60 22.54
N VAL A 58 -1.86 -24.81 22.06
CA VAL A 58 -2.89 -25.71 22.61
C VAL A 58 -2.61 -26.03 24.08
N SER A 59 -1.35 -26.20 24.51
CA SER A 59 -1.00 -26.43 25.91
C SER A 59 -1.31 -25.21 26.83
N HIS A 60 -1.46 -24.00 26.26
CA HIS A 60 -1.79 -22.80 27.01
C HIS A 60 -3.29 -22.47 26.98
N ILE A 61 -4.08 -23.13 26.14
CA ILE A 61 -5.52 -22.89 26.05
C ILE A 61 -6.23 -23.42 27.30
N GLN A 62 -6.89 -22.52 28.02
CA GLN A 62 -7.75 -22.87 29.15
C GLN A 62 -9.20 -23.06 28.69
N TYR A 63 -9.69 -22.16 27.83
CA TYR A 63 -11.00 -22.20 27.23
C TYR A 63 -11.02 -21.43 25.90
N PHE A 64 -12.12 -21.55 25.17
CA PHE A 64 -12.35 -20.79 23.95
C PHE A 64 -13.77 -20.23 23.89
N GLU A 65 -13.92 -19.12 23.18
CA GLU A 65 -15.19 -18.53 22.79
C GLU A 65 -15.33 -18.54 21.28
N TYR A 66 -16.53 -18.35 20.78
CA TYR A 66 -16.76 -18.22 19.35
C TYR A 66 -17.90 -17.26 19.03
N ILE A 67 -17.82 -16.60 17.88
CA ILE A 67 -18.82 -15.70 17.33
C ILE A 67 -19.24 -16.27 15.98
N ILE A 68 -20.54 -16.53 15.81
CA ILE A 68 -21.12 -17.01 14.55
C ILE A 68 -21.29 -15.81 13.62
N THR A 69 -20.98 -16.00 12.34
CA THR A 69 -21.20 -15.00 11.28
C THR A 69 -22.07 -15.59 10.18
N ASP A 70 -22.69 -14.72 9.37
CA ASP A 70 -23.56 -15.16 8.28
C ASP A 70 -22.75 -15.64 7.05
N SER A 71 -21.49 -15.19 6.91
CA SER A 71 -20.61 -15.56 5.81
C SER A 71 -19.16 -15.69 6.25
N GLU A 72 -18.36 -16.40 5.43
CA GLU A 72 -16.91 -16.49 5.60
C GLU A 72 -16.22 -15.11 5.44
N LEU A 73 -16.79 -14.23 4.59
CA LEU A 73 -16.32 -12.86 4.41
C LEU A 73 -16.47 -12.04 5.70
N GLU A 74 -17.61 -12.15 6.38
CA GLU A 74 -17.81 -11.50 7.68
C GLU A 74 -16.87 -12.05 8.74
N ALA A 75 -16.67 -13.37 8.77
CA ALA A 75 -15.68 -13.99 9.66
C ALA A 75 -14.27 -13.41 9.43
N LEU A 76 -13.86 -13.24 8.16
CA LEU A 76 -12.56 -12.65 7.81
C LEU A 76 -12.45 -11.20 8.34
N VAL A 77 -13.46 -10.38 8.12
CA VAL A 77 -13.45 -8.97 8.55
C VAL A 77 -13.42 -8.88 10.08
N LEU A 78 -14.22 -9.72 10.75
CA LEU A 78 -14.27 -9.76 12.21
C LEU A 78 -12.94 -10.23 12.80
N GLU A 79 -12.32 -11.30 12.26
CA GLU A 79 -11.00 -11.79 12.63
C GLU A 79 -9.95 -10.66 12.54
N CYS A 80 -9.89 -9.95 11.39
CA CYS A 80 -8.95 -8.85 11.20
C CYS A 80 -9.11 -7.74 12.24
N ASN A 81 -10.35 -7.38 12.58
CA ASN A 81 -10.63 -6.33 13.56
C ASN A 81 -10.22 -6.77 14.97
N LEU A 82 -10.57 -7.98 15.38
CA LEU A 82 -10.26 -8.53 16.70
C LEU A 82 -8.74 -8.73 16.88
N ILE A 83 -8.02 -9.21 15.84
CA ILE A 83 -6.55 -9.34 15.89
C ILE A 83 -5.91 -7.96 16.06
N LYS A 84 -6.39 -6.95 15.35
CA LYS A 84 -5.88 -5.57 15.45
C LYS A 84 -6.11 -4.97 16.84
N GLU A 85 -7.26 -5.23 17.45
CA GLU A 85 -7.66 -4.74 18.77
C GLU A 85 -6.88 -5.43 19.89
N HIS A 86 -6.86 -6.76 19.90
CA HIS A 86 -6.32 -7.55 21.02
C HIS A 86 -4.85 -7.94 20.88
N ARG A 87 -4.29 -7.92 19.66
CA ARG A 87 -2.89 -8.27 19.35
C ARG A 87 -2.43 -9.59 20.01
N PRO A 88 -3.09 -10.72 19.75
CA PRO A 88 -2.83 -11.97 20.46
C PRO A 88 -1.42 -12.49 20.23
N LYS A 89 -0.85 -13.14 21.24
CA LYS A 89 0.55 -13.61 21.23
C LYS A 89 0.88 -14.59 20.10
N TYR A 90 -0.08 -15.46 19.75
CA TYR A 90 0.12 -16.52 18.75
C TYR A 90 -0.39 -16.15 17.35
N ASN A 91 -0.87 -14.93 17.13
CA ASN A 91 -1.15 -14.46 15.78
C ASN A 91 0.09 -13.80 15.17
N THR A 92 0.28 -14.02 13.88
CA THR A 92 1.29 -13.31 13.10
C THR A 92 0.87 -11.85 12.94
N MET A 93 1.78 -10.91 13.26
CA MET A 93 1.46 -9.50 13.39
C MET A 93 2.37 -8.63 12.53
N LEU A 94 1.76 -7.68 11.85
CA LEU A 94 2.47 -6.60 11.18
C LEU A 94 3.05 -5.64 12.25
N LYS A 95 4.38 -5.46 12.24
CA LYS A 95 5.07 -4.55 13.18
C LYS A 95 4.99 -3.09 12.75
N ASP A 96 4.91 -2.84 11.44
CA ASP A 96 4.98 -1.52 10.84
C ASP A 96 3.59 -0.94 10.57
N ASP A 97 3.32 0.27 11.08
CA ASP A 97 2.13 1.07 10.73
C ASP A 97 2.55 2.22 9.80
N LYS A 98 2.82 1.88 8.52
CA LYS A 98 3.28 2.84 7.52
C LYS A 98 2.11 3.51 6.81
N SER A 99 2.07 4.83 6.82
CA SER A 99 1.14 5.63 6.01
C SER A 99 1.85 6.23 4.81
N TYR A 100 1.36 5.92 3.62
CA TYR A 100 1.95 6.41 2.37
C TYR A 100 1.35 7.72 1.92
N PRO A 101 2.17 8.61 1.36
CA PRO A 101 1.68 9.82 0.71
C PRO A 101 1.13 9.54 -0.70
N PHE A 102 0.17 10.37 -1.08
CA PHE A 102 -0.48 10.39 -2.38
C PHE A 102 -0.43 11.80 -2.96
N ILE A 103 -0.47 11.90 -4.28
CA ILE A 103 -0.80 13.14 -4.98
C ILE A 103 -2.31 13.12 -5.23
N LYS A 104 -3.02 14.13 -4.75
CA LYS A 104 -4.47 14.31 -4.93
C LYS A 104 -4.74 15.43 -5.92
N ILE A 105 -5.59 15.17 -6.92
CA ILE A 105 -6.15 16.19 -7.80
C ILE A 105 -7.63 16.38 -7.43
N THR A 106 -8.02 17.61 -7.12
CA THR A 106 -9.39 17.94 -6.69
C THR A 106 -10.31 18.16 -7.90
N VAL A 107 -10.52 17.12 -8.70
CA VAL A 107 -11.25 17.17 -9.98
C VAL A 107 -12.70 17.67 -9.88
N GLY A 108 -13.29 17.67 -8.69
CA GLY A 108 -14.64 18.21 -8.43
C GLY A 108 -14.67 19.74 -8.27
N GLU A 109 -13.53 20.42 -8.16
CA GLU A 109 -13.45 21.87 -8.16
C GLU A 109 -13.46 22.39 -9.60
N GLU A 110 -13.99 23.61 -9.84
CA GLU A 110 -13.96 24.24 -11.15
C GLU A 110 -12.52 24.49 -11.61
N TYR A 111 -11.67 24.93 -10.69
CA TYR A 111 -10.22 25.06 -10.86
C TYR A 111 -9.49 24.06 -9.95
N PRO A 112 -9.28 22.80 -10.38
CA PRO A 112 -8.68 21.77 -9.55
C PRO A 112 -7.27 22.12 -9.06
N ARG A 113 -6.92 21.56 -7.91
CA ARG A 113 -5.60 21.71 -7.27
C ARG A 113 -4.85 20.38 -7.26
N VAL A 114 -3.53 20.45 -7.22
CA VAL A 114 -2.63 19.31 -6.99
C VAL A 114 -2.14 19.39 -5.55
N LEU A 115 -2.51 18.42 -4.72
CA LEU A 115 -2.30 18.45 -3.28
C LEU A 115 -1.61 17.19 -2.78
N PHE A 116 -0.84 17.35 -1.71
CA PHE A 116 -0.32 16.25 -0.91
C PHE A 116 -1.44 15.65 -0.04
N ALA A 117 -1.57 14.34 -0.01
CA ALA A 117 -2.53 13.65 0.83
C ALA A 117 -1.93 12.40 1.46
N ARG A 118 -2.28 12.10 2.72
CA ARG A 118 -1.95 10.83 3.40
C ARG A 118 -3.16 9.90 3.53
N LYS A 119 -4.37 10.45 3.41
CA LYS A 119 -5.63 9.71 3.50
C LYS A 119 -6.42 9.91 2.22
N MET A 120 -6.99 8.85 1.70
CA MET A 120 -7.95 8.92 0.59
C MET A 120 -9.36 9.08 1.16
N LYS A 121 -10.14 9.97 0.54
CA LYS A 121 -11.56 10.13 0.81
C LYS A 121 -12.32 9.78 -0.46
N HIS A 122 -13.30 8.88 -0.38
CA HIS A 122 -14.14 8.53 -1.51
C HIS A 122 -14.85 9.79 -2.06
N GLY A 123 -14.91 9.92 -3.38
CA GLY A 123 -15.58 11.03 -4.05
C GLY A 123 -14.86 12.38 -3.99
N ALA A 124 -13.72 12.51 -3.28
CA ALA A 124 -13.07 13.81 -3.04
C ALA A 124 -11.97 14.17 -4.04
N GLY A 125 -11.81 13.43 -5.16
CA GLY A 125 -10.81 13.71 -6.17
C GLY A 125 -10.12 12.46 -6.72
N LYS A 126 -9.16 12.66 -7.62
CA LYS A 126 -8.32 11.61 -8.20
C LYS A 126 -7.02 11.49 -7.42
N TYR A 127 -6.62 10.28 -7.05
CA TYR A 127 -5.43 10.01 -6.26
C TYR A 127 -4.41 9.21 -7.08
N PHE A 128 -3.13 9.58 -6.92
CA PHE A 128 -1.99 8.90 -7.53
C PHE A 128 -1.03 8.44 -6.45
N GLY A 129 -0.55 7.22 -6.54
CA GLY A 129 0.30 6.60 -5.52
C GLY A 129 -0.09 5.14 -5.25
N PRO A 130 0.33 4.55 -4.13
CA PRO A 130 1.13 5.16 -3.04
C PRO A 130 2.57 5.46 -3.45
N TYR A 131 3.15 6.51 -2.88
CA TYR A 131 4.57 6.82 -3.00
C TYR A 131 5.30 6.45 -1.71
N THR A 132 6.56 6.09 -1.81
CA THR A 132 7.38 5.69 -0.65
C THR A 132 8.07 6.87 0.04
N SER A 133 8.20 8.02 -0.63
CA SER A 133 8.85 9.21 -0.12
C SER A 133 7.93 10.43 -0.14
N ALA A 134 7.72 11.04 1.04
CA ALA A 134 6.96 12.29 1.16
C ALA A 134 7.70 13.48 0.51
N ALA A 135 9.03 13.50 0.55
CA ALA A 135 9.82 14.52 -0.11
C ALA A 135 9.65 14.45 -1.63
N ALA A 136 9.79 13.24 -2.22
CA ALA A 136 9.61 13.05 -3.66
C ALA A 136 8.20 13.47 -4.15
N VAL A 137 7.16 13.25 -3.33
CA VAL A 137 5.80 13.72 -3.65
C VAL A 137 5.72 15.25 -3.66
N LYS A 138 6.32 15.91 -2.66
CA LYS A 138 6.32 17.38 -2.60
C LYS A 138 7.09 17.98 -3.77
N ASP A 139 8.28 17.44 -4.09
CA ASP A 139 9.09 17.87 -5.23
C ASP A 139 8.33 17.68 -6.56
N THR A 140 7.62 16.56 -6.71
CA THR A 140 6.78 16.30 -7.88
C THR A 140 5.63 17.31 -7.98
N ILE A 141 4.94 17.61 -6.88
CA ILE A 141 3.86 18.61 -6.86
C ILE A 141 4.41 19.99 -7.24
N GLU A 142 5.54 20.39 -6.68
CA GLU A 142 6.19 21.67 -7.00
C GLU A 142 6.57 21.73 -8.49
N LEU A 143 7.14 20.66 -9.02
CA LEU A 143 7.45 20.55 -10.45
C LEU A 143 6.20 20.70 -11.31
N LEU A 144 5.11 20.01 -10.97
CA LEU A 144 3.83 20.10 -11.69
C LEU A 144 3.25 21.53 -11.65
N CYS A 145 3.31 22.20 -10.49
CA CYS A 145 2.88 23.59 -10.36
C CYS A 145 3.71 24.53 -11.25
N LYS A 146 5.02 24.33 -11.33
CA LYS A 146 5.90 25.11 -12.22
C LYS A 146 5.64 24.87 -13.71
N LEU A 147 5.43 23.59 -14.09
CA LEU A 147 5.20 23.18 -15.48
C LEU A 147 3.84 23.64 -16.04
N TYR A 148 2.80 23.52 -15.24
CA TYR A 148 1.42 23.69 -15.67
C TYR A 148 0.73 24.93 -15.06
N LYS A 149 1.45 25.69 -14.22
CA LYS A 149 0.98 26.93 -13.54
C LYS A 149 -0.35 26.76 -12.81
N VAL A 150 -0.52 25.60 -12.16
CA VAL A 150 -1.74 25.29 -11.42
C VAL A 150 -1.72 25.90 -10.03
N ARG A 151 -2.90 26.34 -9.56
CA ARG A 151 -3.04 27.00 -8.27
C ARG A 151 -2.76 26.06 -7.09
N THR A 152 -2.16 26.61 -6.04
CA THR A 152 -1.94 25.95 -4.74
C THR A 152 -2.79 26.52 -3.61
N CYS A 153 -3.43 27.67 -3.83
CA CYS A 153 -4.19 28.41 -2.82
C CYS A 153 -5.51 27.71 -2.44
N ASN A 154 -6.05 28.06 -1.25
CA ASN A 154 -7.29 27.51 -0.71
C ASN A 154 -8.54 28.34 -1.04
N ARG A 155 -8.46 29.33 -1.95
CA ARG A 155 -9.60 30.15 -2.35
C ARG A 155 -10.70 29.28 -2.94
N ASN A 156 -11.95 29.60 -2.62
CA ASN A 156 -13.12 28.92 -3.15
C ASN A 156 -13.53 29.54 -4.49
N LEU A 157 -13.01 29.02 -5.58
CA LEU A 157 -13.31 29.53 -6.92
C LEU A 157 -14.49 28.75 -7.55
N PRO A 158 -15.38 29.44 -8.28
CA PRO A 158 -15.31 30.86 -8.71
C PRO A 158 -15.81 31.88 -7.69
N LYS A 159 -16.37 31.47 -6.54
CA LYS A 159 -17.00 32.37 -5.56
C LYS A 159 -16.09 33.53 -5.09
N ASP A 160 -14.78 33.29 -5.01
CA ASP A 160 -13.79 34.28 -4.55
C ASP A 160 -13.03 34.97 -5.71
N GLU A 161 -13.54 34.86 -6.94
CA GLU A 161 -12.94 35.53 -8.10
C GLU A 161 -13.03 37.04 -7.98
N GLY A 162 -11.93 37.74 -8.26
CA GLY A 162 -11.84 39.19 -8.24
C GLY A 162 -11.85 39.83 -6.86
N LYS A 163 -12.00 39.09 -5.76
CA LYS A 163 -12.09 39.70 -4.41
C LYS A 163 -10.78 40.27 -3.88
N ASP A 164 -9.65 39.64 -4.20
CA ASP A 164 -8.33 40.01 -3.70
C ASP A 164 -7.33 40.10 -4.84
N ARG A 165 -6.22 40.82 -4.62
CA ARG A 165 -5.10 40.87 -5.58
C ARG A 165 -4.51 39.50 -5.85
N PRO A 166 -3.88 39.28 -7.03
CA PRO A 166 -3.11 38.08 -7.33
C PRO A 166 -2.04 37.83 -6.26
N CYS A 167 -1.83 36.59 -5.89
CA CYS A 167 -0.80 36.25 -4.91
C CYS A 167 0.61 36.16 -5.56
N LEU A 168 1.65 36.01 -4.74
CA LEU A 168 3.03 35.93 -5.18
C LEU A 168 3.24 34.89 -6.29
N ASN A 169 2.56 33.74 -6.24
CA ASN A 169 2.72 32.70 -7.24
C ASN A 169 2.36 33.15 -8.67
N TYR A 170 1.48 34.12 -8.83
CA TYR A 170 1.22 34.75 -10.13
C TYR A 170 2.42 35.56 -10.59
N HIS A 171 2.93 36.44 -9.70
CA HIS A 171 4.05 37.36 -10.05
C HIS A 171 5.36 36.59 -10.35
N ILE A 172 5.57 35.43 -9.74
CA ILE A 172 6.74 34.57 -10.02
C ILE A 172 6.46 33.51 -11.12
N GLY A 173 5.35 33.62 -11.84
CA GLY A 173 5.01 32.75 -12.97
C GLY A 173 4.69 31.30 -12.62
N GLN A 174 4.30 31.00 -11.36
CA GLN A 174 3.94 29.65 -10.92
C GLN A 174 2.40 29.42 -10.91
N CYS A 175 1.59 30.43 -11.21
CA CYS A 175 0.13 30.33 -11.28
C CYS A 175 -0.41 31.39 -12.24
N ASP A 176 -1.34 31.04 -13.11
CA ASP A 176 -1.96 32.00 -14.04
C ASP A 176 -3.19 32.72 -13.45
N ALA A 177 -3.27 32.79 -12.12
CA ALA A 177 -4.28 33.53 -11.37
C ALA A 177 -5.74 33.30 -11.83
N PRO A 178 -6.26 32.06 -11.78
CA PRO A 178 -7.67 31.82 -12.05
C PRO A 178 -8.59 32.59 -11.08
N CYS A 179 -8.05 33.01 -9.94
CA CYS A 179 -8.76 33.86 -8.99
C CYS A 179 -8.99 35.30 -9.47
N GLN A 180 -8.45 35.68 -10.62
CA GLN A 180 -8.65 36.96 -11.30
C GLN A 180 -9.35 36.82 -12.65
N GLY A 181 -9.74 35.59 -13.01
CA GLY A 181 -10.29 35.32 -14.33
C GLY A 181 -9.27 35.39 -15.48
N TYR A 182 -7.96 35.40 -15.20
CA TYR A 182 -6.91 35.52 -16.23
C TYR A 182 -6.74 34.25 -17.07
N VAL A 183 -7.33 33.15 -16.65
CA VAL A 183 -7.40 31.89 -17.38
C VAL A 183 -8.82 31.33 -17.31
N SER A 184 -9.35 30.88 -18.45
CA SER A 184 -10.67 30.28 -18.51
C SER A 184 -10.70 28.91 -17.82
N GLY A 185 -11.87 28.50 -17.29
CA GLY A 185 -12.05 27.19 -16.68
C GLY A 185 -11.73 26.03 -17.65
N GLU A 186 -12.03 26.20 -18.94
CA GLU A 186 -11.76 25.20 -19.97
C GLU A 186 -10.26 25.06 -20.24
N GLU A 187 -9.54 26.16 -20.39
CA GLU A 187 -8.09 26.13 -20.57
C GLU A 187 -7.38 25.56 -19.33
N TYR A 188 -7.85 25.93 -18.15
CA TYR A 188 -7.30 25.41 -16.89
C TYR A 188 -7.52 23.89 -16.78
N ARG A 189 -8.71 23.38 -17.19
CA ARG A 189 -8.98 21.94 -17.19
C ARG A 189 -8.09 21.16 -18.15
N ARG A 190 -7.80 21.71 -19.34
CA ARG A 190 -6.82 21.08 -20.27
C ARG A 190 -5.46 20.91 -19.62
N ARG A 191 -4.99 21.89 -18.84
CA ARG A 191 -3.73 21.76 -18.08
C ARG A 191 -3.80 20.68 -17.00
N ILE A 192 -4.92 20.54 -16.31
CA ILE A 192 -5.15 19.47 -15.33
C ILE A 192 -5.14 18.10 -16.03
N ASP A 193 -5.67 17.98 -17.23
CA ASP A 193 -5.61 16.73 -18.01
C ASP A 193 -4.16 16.38 -18.40
N GLU A 194 -3.34 17.38 -18.72
CA GLU A 194 -1.91 17.19 -18.94
C GLU A 194 -1.18 16.77 -17.65
N VAL A 195 -1.54 17.34 -16.49
CA VAL A 195 -1.03 16.89 -15.18
C VAL A 195 -1.40 15.44 -14.92
N VAL A 196 -2.63 15.05 -15.22
CA VAL A 196 -3.08 13.65 -15.10
C VAL A 196 -2.29 12.74 -16.03
N ALA A 197 -2.05 13.14 -17.29
CA ALA A 197 -1.23 12.41 -18.25
C ALA A 197 0.21 12.24 -17.75
N PHE A 198 0.81 13.31 -17.23
CA PHE A 198 2.14 13.28 -16.61
C PHE A 198 2.21 12.27 -15.46
N LEU A 199 1.27 12.32 -14.51
CA LEU A 199 1.21 11.40 -13.37
C LEU A 199 0.96 9.94 -13.79
N ASN A 200 0.34 9.73 -14.94
CA ASN A 200 0.21 8.44 -15.60
C ASN A 200 1.48 8.05 -16.39
N GLY A 201 2.49 8.92 -16.42
CA GLY A 201 3.79 8.65 -17.03
C GLY A 201 3.88 8.95 -18.52
N ASP A 202 2.95 9.71 -19.08
CA ASP A 202 3.09 10.30 -20.42
C ASP A 202 3.91 11.58 -20.33
N TYR A 203 5.23 11.41 -20.42
CA TYR A 203 6.19 12.53 -20.36
C TYR A 203 6.53 13.08 -21.73
N LYS A 204 6.17 12.40 -22.83
CA LYS A 204 6.66 12.74 -24.16
C LYS A 204 6.23 14.17 -24.53
N LYS A 205 4.94 14.48 -24.44
CA LYS A 205 4.40 15.80 -24.81
C LYS A 205 5.09 16.96 -24.09
N ILE A 206 5.30 16.81 -22.76
CA ILE A 206 5.95 17.87 -21.98
C ILE A 206 7.43 18.00 -22.30
N MET A 207 8.14 16.87 -22.54
CA MET A 207 9.54 16.92 -22.93
C MET A 207 9.74 17.56 -24.31
N ASP A 208 8.89 17.24 -25.28
CA ASP A 208 8.93 17.84 -26.62
C ASP A 208 8.66 19.35 -26.53
N ARG A 209 7.61 19.77 -25.79
CA ARG A 209 7.30 21.19 -25.55
C ARG A 209 8.46 21.95 -24.91
N LEU A 210 9.06 21.41 -23.84
CA LEU A 210 10.18 22.06 -23.17
C LEU A 210 11.42 22.13 -24.06
N THR A 211 11.65 21.12 -24.90
CA THR A 211 12.77 21.12 -25.84
C THR A 211 12.58 22.22 -26.88
N THR A 212 11.39 22.37 -27.45
CA THR A 212 11.07 23.43 -28.43
C THR A 212 11.23 24.82 -27.77
N GLN A 213 10.62 25.04 -26.59
CA GLN A 213 10.74 26.32 -25.88
C GLN A 213 12.19 26.68 -25.53
N MET A 214 13.01 25.69 -25.14
CA MET A 214 14.43 25.89 -24.88
C MET A 214 15.19 26.33 -26.13
N GLN A 215 14.89 25.71 -27.28
CA GLN A 215 15.52 26.06 -28.56
C GLN A 215 15.10 27.45 -29.03
N GLU A 216 13.81 27.76 -29.01
CA GLU A 216 13.28 29.08 -29.38
C GLU A 216 13.86 30.22 -28.53
N ALA A 217 13.96 30.01 -27.21
CA ALA A 217 14.58 30.99 -26.30
C ALA A 217 16.08 31.16 -26.60
N SER A 218 16.79 30.08 -26.93
CA SER A 218 18.22 30.13 -27.33
C SER A 218 18.44 30.88 -28.64
N GLU A 219 17.57 30.66 -29.63
CA GLU A 219 17.62 31.39 -30.92
C GLU A 219 17.37 32.89 -30.75
N LYS A 220 16.49 33.26 -29.79
CA LYS A 220 16.24 34.67 -29.42
C LYS A 220 17.30 35.27 -28.50
N MET A 221 18.37 34.52 -28.17
CA MET A 221 19.40 34.88 -27.20
C MET A 221 18.91 35.15 -25.78
N GLU A 222 17.70 34.63 -25.42
CA GLU A 222 17.11 34.66 -24.08
C GLU A 222 17.70 33.54 -23.22
N TYR A 223 18.97 33.59 -22.92
CA TYR A 223 19.73 32.50 -22.31
C TYR A 223 19.25 32.11 -20.92
N GLU A 224 18.73 33.05 -20.13
CA GLU A 224 18.15 32.74 -18.81
C GLU A 224 16.85 31.91 -18.92
N GLU A 225 15.98 32.24 -19.88
CA GLU A 225 14.78 31.44 -20.17
C GLU A 225 15.14 30.05 -20.76
N ALA A 226 16.11 29.99 -21.67
CA ALA A 226 16.62 28.73 -22.21
C ALA A 226 17.18 27.84 -21.09
N ALA A 227 17.95 28.39 -20.16
CA ALA A 227 18.46 27.66 -19.00
C ALA A 227 17.32 27.16 -18.08
N ARG A 228 16.30 27.97 -17.85
CA ARG A 228 15.11 27.57 -17.09
C ARG A 228 14.36 26.39 -17.73
N TYR A 229 14.13 26.42 -19.04
CA TYR A 229 13.50 25.30 -19.74
C TYR A 229 14.37 24.05 -19.73
N ARG A 230 15.70 24.17 -19.84
CA ARG A 230 16.65 23.06 -19.69
C ARG A 230 16.54 22.39 -18.32
N ASP A 231 16.49 23.19 -17.25
CA ASP A 231 16.43 22.69 -15.87
C ASP A 231 15.10 21.97 -15.58
N LEU A 232 14.00 22.50 -16.12
CA LEU A 232 12.68 21.83 -16.08
C LEU A 232 12.72 20.51 -16.86
N LEU A 233 13.31 20.49 -18.06
CA LEU A 233 13.47 19.28 -18.87
C LEU A 233 14.31 18.21 -18.15
N MET A 234 15.39 18.61 -17.48
CA MET A 234 16.22 17.71 -16.68
C MET A 234 15.43 17.13 -15.51
N SER A 235 14.64 17.94 -14.82
CA SER A 235 13.77 17.49 -13.73
C SER A 235 12.72 16.48 -14.22
N VAL A 236 12.09 16.72 -15.35
CA VAL A 236 11.13 15.76 -15.98
C VAL A 236 11.85 14.46 -16.34
N LYS A 237 13.03 14.52 -16.95
CA LYS A 237 13.83 13.34 -17.28
C LYS A 237 14.21 12.53 -16.03
N GLN A 238 14.55 13.18 -14.93
CA GLN A 238 14.88 12.51 -13.67
C GLN A 238 13.66 11.76 -13.09
N VAL A 239 12.46 12.37 -13.13
CA VAL A 239 11.21 11.70 -12.72
C VAL A 239 10.94 10.51 -13.65
N ALA A 240 11.07 10.68 -14.96
CA ALA A 240 10.83 9.63 -15.95
C ALA A 240 11.81 8.45 -15.80
N GLN A 241 13.10 8.70 -15.49
CA GLN A 241 14.10 7.64 -15.28
C GLN A 241 13.83 6.78 -14.04
N LYS A 242 13.36 7.38 -12.95
CA LYS A 242 13.02 6.65 -11.72
C LYS A 242 11.84 5.66 -11.90
N GLN A 243 11.07 5.78 -12.98
CA GLN A 243 9.89 4.96 -13.26
C GLN A 243 10.09 3.89 -14.35
N LYS A 244 11.34 3.53 -14.63
CA LYS A 244 11.73 2.60 -15.71
C LYS A 244 11.60 1.14 -15.28
N ILE A 245 10.38 0.58 -15.20
CA ILE A 245 10.14 -0.84 -15.46
C ILE A 245 8.83 -0.91 -16.24
N THR A 246 8.95 -1.24 -17.51
CA THR A 246 7.82 -1.39 -18.43
C THR A 246 7.33 -2.83 -18.38
N ALA A 247 6.08 -3.01 -17.96
CA ALA A 247 5.30 -4.15 -18.38
C ALA A 247 4.33 -3.64 -19.46
N ASP A 248 4.12 -4.40 -20.52
CA ASP A 248 3.20 -4.07 -21.61
C ASP A 248 1.72 -4.00 -21.19
N ASP A 249 1.46 -4.26 -19.91
CA ASP A 249 0.13 -4.33 -19.30
C ASP A 249 -0.11 -3.13 -18.36
N VAL A 250 -1.07 -2.31 -18.72
CA VAL A 250 -1.45 -1.04 -18.06
C VAL A 250 -2.12 -1.24 -16.68
N ASN A 251 -2.29 -2.47 -16.22
CA ASN A 251 -2.99 -2.73 -14.95
C ASN A 251 -2.18 -2.35 -13.72
N ASP A 252 -2.87 -1.75 -12.76
CA ASP A 252 -2.32 -1.53 -11.41
C ASP A 252 -2.16 -2.86 -10.69
N ARG A 253 -0.95 -3.12 -10.19
CA ARG A 253 -0.64 -4.35 -9.46
C ARG A 253 0.31 -4.11 -8.29
N ASP A 254 0.18 -4.93 -7.27
CA ASP A 254 1.17 -5.07 -6.20
C ASP A 254 1.81 -6.46 -6.32
N VAL A 255 3.13 -6.52 -6.11
CA VAL A 255 3.90 -7.77 -6.08
C VAL A 255 4.36 -7.98 -4.67
N ILE A 256 3.98 -9.10 -4.06
CA ILE A 256 4.21 -9.41 -2.65
C ILE A 256 5.02 -10.70 -2.55
N ALA A 257 6.15 -10.62 -1.88
CA ALA A 257 6.96 -11.79 -1.54
C ALA A 257 7.51 -11.66 -0.12
N CYS A 258 7.76 -12.78 0.55
CA CYS A 258 8.29 -12.80 1.91
C CYS A 258 9.54 -13.67 2.04
N ALA A 259 10.43 -13.25 2.94
CA ALA A 259 11.51 -14.06 3.49
C ALA A 259 11.31 -14.18 5.01
N SER A 260 11.60 -15.34 5.59
CA SER A 260 11.48 -15.59 7.02
C SER A 260 12.61 -16.48 7.52
N ASP A 261 13.06 -16.23 8.73
CA ASP A 261 14.01 -17.08 9.48
C ASP A 261 13.32 -17.96 10.55
N GLY A 262 11.98 -17.89 10.63
CA GLY A 262 11.15 -18.66 11.54
C GLY A 262 10.66 -17.88 12.77
N GLN A 263 11.31 -16.77 13.15
CA GLN A 263 10.87 -15.88 14.23
C GLN A 263 10.39 -14.54 13.69
N ASP A 264 11.12 -14.01 12.72
CA ASP A 264 10.80 -12.77 12.02
C ASP A 264 10.63 -13.03 10.52
N ALA A 265 9.84 -12.19 9.88
CA ALA A 265 9.73 -12.17 8.43
C ALA A 265 9.76 -10.75 7.90
N VAL A 266 10.29 -10.62 6.69
CA VAL A 266 10.23 -9.40 5.91
C VAL A 266 9.36 -9.68 4.69
N VAL A 267 8.31 -8.88 4.52
CA VAL A 267 7.45 -8.89 3.34
C VAL A 267 7.82 -7.71 2.48
N GLN A 268 8.26 -7.97 1.25
CA GLN A 268 8.56 -6.96 0.24
C GLN A 268 7.33 -6.73 -0.63
N VAL A 269 6.98 -5.47 -0.86
CA VAL A 269 5.92 -5.05 -1.78
C VAL A 269 6.50 -4.15 -2.87
N PHE A 270 6.20 -4.46 -4.13
CA PHE A 270 6.44 -3.57 -5.26
C PHE A 270 5.12 -2.97 -5.73
N PHE A 271 5.06 -1.66 -5.83
CA PHE A 271 3.90 -0.91 -6.31
C PHE A 271 4.03 -0.62 -7.79
N ILE A 272 3.29 -1.34 -8.62
CA ILE A 272 3.26 -1.16 -10.07
C ILE A 272 1.94 -0.47 -10.44
N ARG A 273 2.05 0.69 -11.08
CA ARG A 273 0.89 1.48 -11.53
C ARG A 273 1.06 1.77 -13.00
N GLN A 274 0.03 1.45 -13.78
CA GLN A 274 0.04 1.61 -15.24
C GLN A 274 1.30 1.01 -15.89
N GLY A 275 1.66 -0.21 -15.48
CA GLY A 275 2.83 -0.92 -15.99
C GLY A 275 4.19 -0.42 -15.49
N LYS A 276 4.26 0.64 -14.67
CA LYS A 276 5.50 1.23 -14.15
C LYS A 276 5.70 0.94 -12.67
N LEU A 277 6.93 0.61 -12.27
CA LEU A 277 7.28 0.50 -10.86
C LEU A 277 7.31 1.89 -10.22
N LEU A 278 6.29 2.20 -9.44
CA LEU A 278 6.18 3.48 -8.74
C LEU A 278 7.05 3.54 -7.48
N GLY A 279 7.22 2.40 -6.83
CA GLY A 279 8.02 2.29 -5.62
C GLY A 279 8.08 0.87 -5.08
N ARG A 280 8.90 0.69 -4.06
CA ARG A 280 9.02 -0.55 -3.30
C ARG A 280 9.09 -0.24 -1.81
N ASP A 281 8.54 -1.11 -1.00
CA ASP A 281 8.69 -1.03 0.45
C ASP A 281 8.74 -2.43 1.06
N HIS A 282 9.28 -2.51 2.27
CA HIS A 282 9.35 -3.74 3.03
C HIS A 282 8.68 -3.55 4.39
N PHE A 283 8.16 -4.64 4.93
CA PHE A 283 7.42 -4.67 6.17
C PHE A 283 7.93 -5.80 7.05
N HIS A 284 8.11 -5.50 8.33
CA HIS A 284 8.50 -6.50 9.31
C HIS A 284 7.26 -7.15 9.90
N MET A 285 7.28 -8.48 9.92
CA MET A 285 6.24 -9.30 10.55
C MET A 285 6.86 -10.05 11.72
N LYS A 286 6.18 -10.04 12.86
CA LYS A 286 6.46 -11.01 13.92
C LYS A 286 5.77 -12.31 13.55
N VAL A 287 6.56 -13.31 13.25
CA VAL A 287 6.06 -14.63 12.84
C VAL A 287 5.83 -15.47 14.07
N ALA A 288 4.72 -16.17 14.10
CA ALA A 288 4.51 -17.18 15.10
C ALA A 288 5.19 -18.48 14.62
N GLU A 289 5.91 -19.13 15.54
CA GLU A 289 6.71 -20.34 15.24
C GLU A 289 5.86 -21.42 14.54
N GLY A 290 6.29 -21.83 13.34
CA GLY A 290 5.61 -22.84 12.52
C GLY A 290 4.61 -22.31 11.48
N ASP A 291 4.45 -20.98 11.33
CA ASP A 291 3.68 -20.41 10.23
C ASP A 291 4.43 -20.62 8.91
N SER A 292 3.71 -21.08 7.90
CA SER A 292 4.24 -21.21 6.54
C SER A 292 4.41 -19.82 5.89
N LYS A 293 5.23 -19.73 4.85
CA LYS A 293 5.37 -18.48 4.07
C LYS A 293 4.05 -18.06 3.42
N SER A 294 3.18 -19.01 3.11
CA SER A 294 1.82 -18.78 2.62
C SER A 294 0.95 -18.08 3.67
N ASP A 295 1.02 -18.55 4.93
CA ASP A 295 0.27 -17.97 6.05
C ASP A 295 0.76 -16.54 6.35
N ILE A 296 2.08 -16.32 6.31
CA ILE A 296 2.68 -14.99 6.51
C ILE A 296 2.17 -13.99 5.46
N ILE A 297 2.14 -14.38 4.18
CA ILE A 297 1.62 -13.53 3.10
C ILE A 297 0.12 -13.28 3.27
N SER A 298 -0.65 -14.31 3.63
CA SER A 298 -2.09 -14.17 3.90
C SER A 298 -2.38 -13.17 5.02
N GLU A 299 -1.70 -13.32 6.16
CA GLU A 299 -1.85 -12.42 7.30
C GLU A 299 -1.37 -10.99 6.99
N PHE A 300 -0.25 -10.86 6.27
CA PHE A 300 0.19 -9.56 5.78
C PHE A 300 -0.88 -8.88 4.93
N MET A 301 -1.46 -9.58 3.95
CA MET A 301 -2.46 -9.01 3.06
C MET A 301 -3.70 -8.53 3.81
N LYS A 302 -4.19 -9.31 4.77
CA LYS A 302 -5.33 -8.95 5.60
C LYS A 302 -5.06 -7.66 6.38
N GLN A 303 -3.91 -7.59 7.07
CA GLN A 303 -3.55 -6.45 7.91
C GLN A 303 -3.19 -5.22 7.07
N TYR A 304 -2.40 -5.37 6.02
CA TYR A 304 -1.96 -4.30 5.15
C TYR A 304 -3.14 -3.66 4.39
N TYR A 305 -3.90 -4.47 3.66
CA TYR A 305 -5.05 -3.96 2.91
C TYR A 305 -6.21 -3.55 3.82
N GLY A 306 -6.29 -4.06 5.05
CA GLY A 306 -7.23 -3.58 6.07
C GLY A 306 -7.02 -2.12 6.44
N GLY A 307 -5.76 -1.64 6.44
CA GLY A 307 -5.37 -0.26 6.75
C GLY A 307 -5.10 0.63 5.55
N THR A 308 -4.80 0.05 4.38
CA THR A 308 -4.41 0.80 3.18
C THR A 308 -5.62 1.31 2.41
N PRO A 309 -5.63 2.61 2.01
CA PRO A 309 -6.73 3.21 1.26
C PRO A 309 -6.74 2.83 -0.23
N PHE A 310 -5.63 2.36 -0.78
CA PHE A 310 -5.49 1.98 -2.19
C PHE A 310 -5.41 0.46 -2.33
N ILE A 311 -6.25 -0.11 -3.20
CA ILE A 311 -6.27 -1.53 -3.54
C ILE A 311 -6.03 -1.66 -5.05
N PRO A 312 -4.99 -2.41 -5.53
CA PRO A 312 -4.73 -2.61 -6.95
C PRO A 312 -5.78 -3.53 -7.59
N ASN A 313 -5.74 -3.68 -8.93
CA ASN A 313 -6.59 -4.63 -9.64
C ASN A 313 -6.07 -6.06 -9.51
N ILE A 314 -4.74 -6.20 -9.44
CA ILE A 314 -4.06 -7.50 -9.39
C ILE A 314 -3.07 -7.48 -8.22
N ILE A 315 -3.07 -8.54 -7.44
CA ILE A 315 -2.07 -8.79 -6.40
C ILE A 315 -1.33 -10.06 -6.80
N MET A 316 -0.03 -9.92 -7.06
CA MET A 316 0.83 -11.05 -7.39
C MET A 316 1.54 -11.51 -6.12
N VAL A 317 1.40 -12.79 -5.78
CA VAL A 317 1.95 -13.37 -4.56
C VAL A 317 2.92 -14.50 -4.88
N GLN A 318 3.88 -14.73 -3.97
CA GLN A 318 4.93 -15.74 -4.15
C GLN A 318 4.40 -17.16 -4.00
N TYR A 319 3.44 -17.39 -3.12
CA TYR A 319 2.86 -18.71 -2.82
C TYR A 319 1.35 -18.68 -2.99
N GLU A 320 0.76 -19.84 -3.29
CA GLU A 320 -0.69 -20.00 -3.26
C GLU A 320 -1.19 -19.85 -1.81
N ILE A 321 -2.25 -19.08 -1.64
CA ILE A 321 -2.85 -18.76 -0.35
C ILE A 321 -4.18 -19.51 -0.25
N GLU A 322 -4.40 -20.23 0.84
CA GLU A 322 -5.63 -21.01 1.06
C GLU A 322 -6.90 -20.13 0.97
N ASP A 323 -6.84 -18.90 1.52
CA ASP A 323 -7.96 -17.96 1.55
C ASP A 323 -7.98 -16.96 0.38
N ALA A 324 -7.26 -17.21 -0.72
CA ALA A 324 -7.10 -16.25 -1.81
C ALA A 324 -8.44 -15.74 -2.36
N ASP A 325 -9.42 -16.59 -2.55
CA ASP A 325 -10.73 -16.23 -3.08
C ASP A 325 -11.52 -15.36 -2.10
N THR A 326 -11.49 -15.68 -0.81
CA THR A 326 -12.18 -14.90 0.24
C THR A 326 -11.56 -13.51 0.39
N ILE A 327 -10.22 -13.43 0.38
CA ILE A 327 -9.50 -12.15 0.42
C ILE A 327 -9.78 -11.34 -0.84
N ALA A 328 -9.80 -11.97 -2.02
CA ALA A 328 -10.11 -11.29 -3.28
C ALA A 328 -11.54 -10.74 -3.30
N GLN A 329 -12.52 -11.48 -2.77
CA GLN A 329 -13.90 -11.02 -2.61
C GLN A 329 -13.98 -9.83 -1.65
N TRP A 330 -13.34 -9.90 -0.50
CA TRP A 330 -13.27 -8.81 0.47
C TRP A 330 -12.69 -7.54 -0.13
N LEU A 331 -11.54 -7.65 -0.83
CA LEU A 331 -10.88 -6.51 -1.46
C LEU A 331 -11.71 -5.94 -2.62
N SER A 332 -12.40 -6.80 -3.38
CA SER A 332 -13.29 -6.39 -4.46
C SER A 332 -14.49 -5.60 -3.94
N ALA A 333 -15.09 -6.03 -2.83
CA ALA A 333 -16.18 -5.32 -2.17
C ALA A 333 -15.74 -3.93 -1.69
N ARG A 334 -14.56 -3.83 -1.04
CA ARG A 334 -14.00 -2.54 -0.58
C ARG A 334 -13.67 -1.58 -1.73
N LYS A 335 -13.16 -2.11 -2.82
CA LYS A 335 -12.78 -1.33 -4.01
C LYS A 335 -13.96 -0.99 -4.90
N SER A 336 -15.10 -1.70 -4.78
CA SER A 336 -16.23 -1.68 -5.71
C SER A 336 -15.85 -2.08 -7.15
N ARG A 337 -14.77 -2.88 -7.31
CA ARG A 337 -14.28 -3.43 -8.58
C ARG A 337 -13.54 -4.73 -8.32
N LYS A 338 -13.52 -5.62 -9.33
CA LYS A 338 -12.84 -6.91 -9.24
C LYS A 338 -11.35 -6.76 -8.89
N VAL A 339 -10.91 -7.49 -7.87
CA VAL A 339 -9.51 -7.69 -7.49
C VAL A 339 -9.17 -9.16 -7.70
N SER A 340 -8.02 -9.43 -8.29
CA SER A 340 -7.55 -10.80 -8.51
C SER A 340 -6.24 -11.02 -7.77
N ILE A 341 -6.12 -12.15 -7.07
CA ILE A 341 -4.88 -12.63 -6.46
C ILE A 341 -4.34 -13.74 -7.35
N VAL A 342 -3.09 -13.63 -7.76
CA VAL A 342 -2.46 -14.58 -8.69
C VAL A 342 -1.07 -14.97 -8.21
N THR A 343 -0.70 -16.24 -8.44
CA THR A 343 0.64 -16.77 -8.17
C THR A 343 1.31 -17.09 -9.50
N PRO A 344 2.17 -16.19 -10.03
CA PRO A 344 2.83 -16.40 -11.31
C PRO A 344 3.82 -17.57 -11.22
N LYS A 345 3.78 -18.49 -12.19
CA LYS A 345 4.66 -19.67 -12.23
C LYS A 345 5.67 -19.64 -13.39
N LYS A 346 5.64 -18.59 -14.24
CA LYS A 346 6.55 -18.43 -15.39
C LYS A 346 6.53 -17.02 -15.98
N GLY A 347 7.59 -16.69 -16.71
CA GLY A 347 7.71 -15.43 -17.46
C GLY A 347 8.06 -14.23 -16.60
N ASP A 348 7.85 -13.03 -17.13
CA ASP A 348 8.31 -11.78 -16.48
C ASP A 348 7.58 -11.48 -15.17
N LYS A 349 6.35 -11.96 -15.02
CA LYS A 349 5.58 -11.83 -13.77
C LYS A 349 6.22 -12.64 -12.64
N GLU A 350 6.68 -13.85 -12.92
CA GLU A 350 7.43 -14.67 -11.96
C GLU A 350 8.76 -14.02 -11.58
N LYS A 351 9.52 -13.51 -12.57
CA LYS A 351 10.78 -12.80 -12.31
C LYS A 351 10.60 -11.59 -11.38
N MET A 352 9.47 -10.88 -11.49
CA MET A 352 9.15 -9.78 -10.57
C MET A 352 8.92 -10.26 -9.15
N VAL A 353 8.22 -11.38 -8.97
CA VAL A 353 8.00 -12.01 -7.65
C VAL A 353 9.33 -12.49 -7.08
N GLU A 354 10.17 -13.13 -7.90
CA GLU A 354 11.51 -13.55 -7.49
C GLU A 354 12.40 -12.37 -7.09
N LEU A 355 12.32 -11.26 -7.83
CA LEU A 355 13.05 -10.02 -7.48
C LEU A 355 12.55 -9.44 -6.14
N ALA A 356 11.26 -9.46 -5.89
CA ALA A 356 10.69 -9.05 -4.60
C ALA A 356 11.18 -9.96 -3.47
N TYR A 357 11.22 -11.27 -3.68
CA TYR A 357 11.78 -12.23 -2.72
C TYR A 357 13.24 -11.98 -2.40
N LYS A 358 14.10 -11.79 -3.42
CA LYS A 358 15.52 -11.47 -3.22
C LYS A 358 15.70 -10.19 -2.39
N ASN A 359 14.86 -9.18 -2.63
CA ASN A 359 14.88 -7.95 -1.82
C ASN A 359 14.46 -8.21 -0.37
N ALA A 360 13.44 -9.03 -0.14
CA ALA A 360 13.03 -9.42 1.22
C ALA A 360 14.16 -10.14 1.96
N GLN A 361 14.86 -11.08 1.29
CA GLN A 361 16.00 -11.78 1.87
C GLN A 361 17.14 -10.84 2.25
N LEU A 362 17.48 -9.89 1.37
CA LEU A 362 18.56 -8.93 1.65
C LEU A 362 18.25 -8.09 2.90
N VAL A 363 17.03 -7.61 3.05
CA VAL A 363 16.61 -6.84 4.23
C VAL A 363 16.68 -7.71 5.48
N LEU A 364 16.15 -8.93 5.44
CA LEU A 364 16.18 -9.85 6.58
C LEU A 364 17.61 -10.15 7.04
N THR A 365 18.53 -10.38 6.08
CA THR A 365 19.95 -10.63 6.39
C THR A 365 20.62 -9.39 7.00
N GLN A 366 20.37 -8.19 6.46
CA GLN A 366 20.94 -6.95 6.98
C GLN A 366 20.46 -6.65 8.40
N ASP A 367 19.21 -6.95 8.72
CA ASP A 367 18.67 -6.76 10.08
C ASP A 367 19.29 -7.75 11.07
N ALA A 368 19.45 -9.02 10.67
CA ALA A 368 20.13 -10.01 11.50
C ALA A 368 21.61 -9.62 11.79
N GLU A 369 22.31 -9.03 10.79
CA GLU A 369 23.68 -8.55 10.99
C GLU A 369 23.74 -7.33 11.91
N LYS A 370 22.76 -6.42 11.84
CA LYS A 370 22.69 -5.25 12.75
C LYS A 370 22.50 -5.70 14.19
N ILE A 371 21.57 -6.61 14.45
CA ILE A 371 21.31 -7.15 15.80
C ILE A 371 22.58 -7.79 16.35
N LYS A 372 23.27 -8.64 15.60
CA LYS A 372 24.54 -9.25 16.02
C LYS A 372 25.64 -8.24 16.35
N ARG A 373 25.72 -7.14 15.58
CA ARG A 373 26.69 -6.06 15.85
C ARG A 373 26.34 -5.26 17.10
N GLU A 374 25.08 -5.04 17.38
CA GLU A 374 24.60 -4.36 18.60
C GLU A 374 24.84 -5.24 19.83
N GLU A 375 24.55 -6.52 19.77
CA GLU A 375 24.83 -7.50 20.84
C GLU A 375 26.33 -7.61 21.13
N SER A 376 27.20 -7.64 20.10
CA SER A 376 28.65 -7.69 20.28
C SER A 376 29.23 -6.41 20.88
N ARG A 377 28.60 -5.25 20.66
CA ARG A 377 28.99 -3.98 21.31
C ARG A 377 28.56 -3.90 22.75
N THR A 378 27.41 -4.46 23.09
CA THR A 378 26.94 -4.50 24.52
C THR A 378 27.66 -5.52 25.33
N THR A 379 28.06 -6.67 24.81
CA THR A 379 28.85 -7.69 25.51
C THR A 379 30.33 -7.34 25.61
N GLY A 380 30.86 -6.49 24.71
CA GLY A 380 32.26 -6.01 24.80
C GLY A 380 32.46 -4.78 25.72
N ALA A 381 31.37 -4.21 26.26
CA ALA A 381 31.42 -3.06 27.18
C ALA A 381 31.18 -3.46 28.66
N MET A 382 31.07 -4.74 28.99
CA MET A 382 31.13 -5.32 30.31
C MET A 382 32.51 -5.97 30.52
#